data_e7fe39f4c52a280ae2c5be5b0914c931
#
_entry.id   e7fe39f4c52a280ae2c5be5b0914c931
#
_cell.length_a   1.000
_cell.length_b   1.000
_cell.length_c   1.000
_cell.angle_alpha   90.00
_cell.angle_beta   90.00
_cell.angle_gamma   90.00
#
_symmetry.space_group_name_H-M   'P 1'
#
loop_
_entity.id
_entity.type
_entity.pdbx_description
1 polymer ?
#
loop_
_entity_poly.entity_id
_entity_poly.type
_entity_poly.pdbx_seq_one_letter_code
_entity_poly.pdbx_strand_id
1 'polypeptide(L)'
;MFGEPGKGLNKSGFDESAVNLGQEGEINFAKALQKKGLLEKLVTFWSVHNLNLEDERVDADIDCVIVSGSTIWLVDLKFYASGNVIYREENGLLYTIDSATGAQIGRPKKMSPNMSYAEESFSHKFANLLKYYRLETRVVLMPTYKGAGRLDNVFWPGQIKAVSLEEMLDELSREDKFRDTIGGQMIRQTFNLLLKR
;
A
#
# COMPACT_ATOMS: atom_id res chain seq x y z
N MET A 1 -3.77 11.94 10.57
CA MET A 1 -2.82 11.69 9.48
C MET A 1 -1.44 12.17 9.92
N PHE A 2 -0.43 11.34 9.75
CA PHE A 2 0.97 11.61 10.08
C PHE A 2 1.83 11.39 8.83
N GLY A 3 2.87 12.22 8.63
CA GLY A 3 3.60 12.28 7.36
C GLY A 3 2.77 12.97 6.27
N GLU A 4 3.33 13.07 5.08
CA GLU A 4 2.68 13.69 3.93
C GLU A 4 2.71 12.73 2.73
N PRO A 5 1.53 12.46 2.12
CA PRO A 5 1.48 11.65 0.90
C PRO A 5 2.34 12.27 -0.22
N GLY A 6 3.11 11.44 -0.91
CA GLY A 6 3.95 11.87 -2.03
C GLY A 6 5.34 12.39 -1.67
N LYS A 7 5.70 12.54 -0.41
CA LYS A 7 7.03 13.05 -0.03
C LYS A 7 8.14 11.99 0.00
N GLY A 8 7.82 10.72 0.20
CA GLY A 8 8.78 9.63 0.34
C GLY A 8 9.64 9.38 -0.89
N LEU A 9 9.12 9.67 -2.06
CA LEU A 9 9.74 9.34 -3.35
C LEU A 9 10.83 10.31 -3.82
N ASN A 10 10.98 11.47 -3.18
CA ASN A 10 11.91 12.52 -3.63
C ASN A 10 13.41 12.12 -3.61
N LYS A 11 13.77 10.99 -3.03
CA LYS A 11 15.14 10.48 -2.90
C LYS A 11 15.31 9.06 -3.46
N SER A 12 14.38 8.57 -4.26
CA SER A 12 14.28 7.15 -4.62
C SER A 12 15.18 6.68 -5.78
N GLY A 13 15.88 7.58 -6.47
CA GLY A 13 16.72 7.22 -7.64
C GLY A 13 15.94 6.78 -8.89
N PHE A 14 14.60 6.84 -8.88
CA PHE A 14 13.75 6.64 -10.04
C PHE A 14 13.77 7.86 -10.96
N ASP A 15 13.36 7.68 -12.23
CA ASP A 15 13.17 8.82 -13.13
C ASP A 15 12.03 9.74 -12.64
N GLU A 16 12.09 11.00 -13.04
CA GLU A 16 11.16 12.04 -12.57
C GLU A 16 9.69 11.71 -12.90
N SER A 17 9.43 11.03 -14.01
CA SER A 17 8.08 10.66 -14.42
C SER A 17 7.50 9.56 -13.51
N ALA A 18 8.30 8.60 -13.12
CA ALA A 18 7.90 7.54 -12.18
C ALA A 18 7.65 8.08 -10.77
N VAL A 19 8.50 9.02 -10.32
CA VAL A 19 8.33 9.72 -9.04
C VAL A 19 7.01 10.49 -9.01
N ASN A 20 6.73 11.27 -10.06
CA ASN A 20 5.50 12.07 -10.14
C ASN A 20 4.24 11.19 -10.14
N LEU A 21 4.25 10.07 -10.87
CA LEU A 21 3.14 9.12 -10.87
C LEU A 21 2.92 8.46 -9.51
N GLY A 22 4.00 8.08 -8.82
CA GLY A 22 3.90 7.52 -7.47
C GLY A 22 3.32 8.53 -6.48
N GLN A 23 3.81 9.78 -6.50
CA GLN A 23 3.29 10.87 -5.66
C GLN A 23 1.81 11.14 -5.93
N GLU A 24 1.38 11.16 -7.19
CA GLU A 24 -0.02 11.31 -7.56
C GLU A 24 -0.87 10.18 -7.00
N GLY A 25 -0.40 8.94 -7.05
CA GLY A 25 -1.06 7.77 -6.49
C GLY A 25 -1.33 7.91 -5.00
N GLU A 26 -0.31 8.29 -4.22
CA GLU A 26 -0.43 8.50 -2.78
C GLU A 26 -1.39 9.64 -2.43
N ILE A 27 -1.29 10.78 -3.10
CA ILE A 27 -2.17 11.93 -2.91
C ILE A 27 -3.62 11.56 -3.24
N ASN A 28 -3.85 10.83 -4.31
CA ASN A 28 -5.18 10.41 -4.71
C ASN A 28 -5.79 9.40 -3.73
N PHE A 29 -4.98 8.49 -3.18
CA PHE A 29 -5.43 7.58 -2.13
C PHE A 29 -5.82 8.34 -0.85
N ALA A 30 -5.01 9.30 -0.40
CA ALA A 30 -5.34 10.14 0.75
C ALA A 30 -6.66 10.92 0.55
N LYS A 31 -6.87 11.50 -0.64
CA LYS A 31 -8.13 12.18 -1.00
C LYS A 31 -9.32 11.22 -0.98
N ALA A 32 -9.14 9.97 -1.44
CA ALA A 32 -10.19 8.97 -1.43
C ALA A 32 -10.58 8.57 -0.01
N LEU A 33 -9.59 8.37 0.88
CA LEU A 33 -9.83 8.13 2.31
C LEU A 33 -10.60 9.28 2.96
N GLN A 34 -10.20 10.53 2.67
CA GLN A 34 -10.88 11.72 3.17
C GLN A 34 -12.33 11.81 2.68
N LYS A 35 -12.56 11.62 1.38
CA LYS A 35 -13.89 11.66 0.76
C LYS A 35 -14.85 10.62 1.34
N LYS A 36 -14.33 9.45 1.74
CA LYS A 36 -15.10 8.39 2.40
C LYS A 36 -15.24 8.60 3.91
N GLY A 37 -14.69 9.68 4.50
CA GLY A 37 -14.72 9.95 5.95
C GLY A 37 -13.83 9.00 6.76
N LEU A 38 -12.95 8.23 6.13
CA LEU A 38 -12.14 7.23 6.81
C LEU A 38 -11.03 7.85 7.66
N LEU A 39 -10.57 9.07 7.35
CA LEU A 39 -9.56 9.77 8.15
C LEU A 39 -10.06 10.23 9.53
N GLU A 40 -11.37 10.27 9.75
CA GLU A 40 -11.98 10.52 11.07
C GLU A 40 -12.07 9.24 11.93
N LYS A 41 -11.96 8.11 11.28
CA LYS A 41 -12.11 6.77 11.86
C LYS A 41 -10.77 6.09 12.08
N LEU A 42 -9.82 6.27 11.16
CA LEU A 42 -8.54 5.57 11.07
C LEU A 42 -7.38 6.56 11.26
N VAL A 43 -6.21 6.03 11.63
CA VAL A 43 -4.97 6.79 11.68
C VAL A 43 -4.05 6.33 10.54
N THR A 44 -3.51 7.26 9.77
CA THR A 44 -2.61 6.98 8.64
C THR A 44 -1.23 7.55 8.87
N PHE A 45 -0.21 6.78 8.47
CA PHE A 45 1.20 7.14 8.47
C PHE A 45 1.74 6.95 7.06
N TRP A 46 2.33 8.01 6.48
CA TRP A 46 2.78 8.03 5.10
C TRP A 46 4.29 7.95 4.99
N SER A 47 4.78 7.23 3.99
CA SER A 47 6.22 7.04 3.75
C SER A 47 6.94 6.49 4.98
N VAL A 48 6.48 5.33 5.45
CA VAL A 48 7.07 4.64 6.59
C VAL A 48 8.29 3.87 6.14
N HIS A 49 9.43 4.06 6.80
CA HIS A 49 10.64 3.30 6.50
C HIS A 49 10.40 1.80 6.57
N ASN A 50 10.89 1.08 5.57
CA ASN A 50 10.98 -0.37 5.65
C ASN A 50 11.81 -0.73 6.88
N LEU A 51 11.25 -1.61 7.70
CA LEU A 51 11.80 -2.01 8.99
C LEU A 51 12.91 -3.05 8.89
N ASN A 52 13.35 -3.40 7.69
CA ASN A 52 14.49 -4.29 7.48
C ASN A 52 15.79 -3.53 7.76
N LEU A 53 16.11 -3.37 9.04
CA LEU A 53 17.25 -2.61 9.53
C LEU A 53 18.61 -3.29 9.26
N GLU A 54 18.62 -4.55 8.81
CA GLU A 54 19.85 -5.31 8.57
C GLU A 54 20.40 -5.09 7.15
N ASP A 55 19.58 -4.62 6.22
CA ASP A 55 20.00 -4.34 4.85
C ASP A 55 19.58 -2.93 4.42
N GLU A 56 20.44 -1.95 4.68
CA GLU A 56 20.26 -0.55 4.25
C GLU A 56 20.11 -0.40 2.72
N ARG A 57 20.43 -1.46 1.94
CA ARG A 57 20.28 -1.48 0.47
C ARG A 57 18.85 -1.73 0.04
N VAL A 58 17.98 -2.22 0.92
CA VAL A 58 16.55 -2.40 0.66
C VAL A 58 15.80 -1.18 1.18
N ASP A 59 15.97 -0.05 0.48
CA ASP A 59 15.22 1.19 0.75
C ASP A 59 13.80 1.09 0.15
N ALA A 60 13.06 0.10 0.62
CA ALA A 60 11.66 -0.07 0.25
C ALA A 60 10.80 0.53 1.36
N ASP A 61 10.35 1.75 1.14
CA ASP A 61 9.38 2.39 2.02
C ASP A 61 8.00 1.71 1.86
N ILE A 62 7.24 1.69 2.94
CA ILE A 62 5.82 1.37 2.92
C ILE A 62 5.10 2.69 2.63
N ASP A 63 4.35 2.75 1.54
CA ASP A 63 3.69 3.99 1.09
C ASP A 63 2.73 4.52 2.16
N CYS A 64 1.91 3.63 2.75
CA CYS A 64 1.00 4.01 3.82
C CYS A 64 0.82 2.88 4.83
N VAL A 65 0.93 3.19 6.13
CA VAL A 65 0.46 2.33 7.21
C VAL A 65 -0.85 2.89 7.75
N ILE A 66 -1.89 2.07 7.83
CA ILE A 66 -3.20 2.46 8.34
C ILE A 66 -3.49 1.66 9.60
N VAL A 67 -3.92 2.33 10.66
CA VAL A 67 -4.27 1.69 11.93
C VAL A 67 -5.74 1.94 12.26
N SER A 68 -6.47 0.84 12.46
CA SER A 68 -7.85 0.82 12.98
C SER A 68 -7.87 0.50 14.48
N GLY A 69 -9.04 0.22 15.02
CA GLY A 69 -9.17 -0.26 16.40
C GLY A 69 -8.62 -1.67 16.65
N SER A 70 -8.44 -2.47 15.61
CA SER A 70 -8.07 -3.89 15.70
C SER A 70 -7.05 -4.36 14.65
N THR A 71 -6.74 -3.55 13.66
CA THR A 71 -5.91 -3.98 12.53
C THR A 71 -4.86 -2.93 12.17
N ILE A 72 -3.67 -3.40 11.85
CA ILE A 72 -2.59 -2.61 11.21
C ILE A 72 -2.52 -3.07 9.76
N TRP A 73 -2.66 -2.13 8.83
CA TRP A 73 -2.58 -2.35 7.40
C TRP A 73 -1.27 -1.82 6.85
N LEU A 74 -0.51 -2.65 6.17
CA LEU A 74 0.63 -2.24 5.35
C LEU A 74 0.13 -2.11 3.91
N VAL A 75 0.24 -0.92 3.35
CA VAL A 75 -0.32 -0.60 2.03
C VAL A 75 0.77 -0.11 1.09
N ASP A 76 0.88 -0.76 -0.05
CA ASP A 76 1.71 -0.36 -1.18
C ASP A 76 0.80 0.05 -2.35
N LEU A 77 1.07 1.20 -2.94
CA LEU A 77 0.23 1.80 -3.97
C LEU A 77 0.89 1.62 -5.34
N LYS A 78 0.16 1.06 -6.28
CA LYS A 78 0.62 0.88 -7.65
C LYS A 78 -0.24 1.68 -8.62
N PHE A 79 0.40 2.59 -9.32
CA PHE A 79 -0.24 3.46 -10.31
C PHE A 79 0.07 2.93 -11.71
N TYR A 80 -0.70 1.94 -12.18
CA TYR A 80 -0.49 1.31 -13.47
C TYR A 80 -1.49 1.81 -14.52
N ALA A 81 -1.15 1.61 -15.80
CA ALA A 81 -2.11 1.83 -16.87
C ALA A 81 -3.37 1.02 -16.62
N SER A 82 -4.52 1.67 -16.69
CA SER A 82 -5.84 1.11 -16.41
C SER A 82 -6.81 1.44 -17.54
N GLY A 83 -8.08 1.28 -17.32
CA GLY A 83 -9.14 1.38 -18.33
C GLY A 83 -9.66 -0.02 -18.69
N ASN A 84 -9.87 -0.31 -19.95
CA ASN A 84 -10.38 -1.61 -20.41
C ASN A 84 -9.32 -2.72 -20.38
N VAL A 85 -8.68 -2.91 -19.23
CA VAL A 85 -7.64 -3.92 -19.05
C VAL A 85 -7.95 -4.86 -17.88
N ILE A 86 -7.42 -6.07 -17.98
CA ILE A 86 -7.42 -7.07 -16.90
C ILE A 86 -5.98 -7.29 -16.50
N TYR A 87 -5.72 -7.23 -15.21
CA TYR A 87 -4.44 -7.64 -14.63
C TYR A 87 -4.53 -9.09 -14.17
N ARG A 88 -3.59 -9.90 -14.62
CA ARG A 88 -3.47 -11.30 -14.23
C ARG A 88 -2.04 -11.58 -13.76
N GLU A 89 -1.92 -12.27 -12.64
CA GLU A 89 -0.64 -12.77 -12.16
C GLU A 89 -0.39 -14.19 -12.68
N GLU A 90 0.84 -14.43 -13.13
CA GLU A 90 1.33 -15.77 -13.47
C GLU A 90 2.84 -15.84 -13.20
N ASN A 91 3.26 -16.79 -12.36
CA ASN A 91 4.68 -17.04 -12.02
C ASN A 91 5.46 -15.80 -11.56
N GLY A 92 4.85 -14.94 -10.76
CA GLY A 92 5.46 -13.71 -10.24
C GLY A 92 5.57 -12.58 -11.27
N LEU A 93 4.89 -12.71 -12.40
CA LEU A 93 4.78 -11.69 -13.44
C LEU A 93 3.34 -11.17 -13.51
N LEU A 94 3.20 -9.86 -13.59
CA LEU A 94 1.92 -9.20 -13.81
C LEU A 94 1.70 -8.91 -15.30
N TYR A 95 0.71 -9.56 -15.87
CA TYR A 95 0.28 -9.38 -17.24
C TYR A 95 -0.83 -8.33 -17.31
N THR A 96 -0.76 -7.47 -18.32
CA THR A 96 -1.84 -6.54 -18.69
C THR A 96 -2.52 -7.08 -19.96
N ILE A 97 -3.81 -7.31 -19.90
CA ILE A 97 -4.60 -7.95 -20.96
C ILE A 97 -5.72 -6.99 -21.37
N ASP A 98 -5.88 -6.77 -22.65
CA ASP A 98 -7.02 -6.04 -23.19
C ASP A 98 -8.33 -6.84 -22.92
N SER A 99 -9.30 -6.20 -22.29
CA SER A 99 -10.52 -6.89 -21.84
C SER A 99 -11.46 -7.24 -22.98
N ALA A 100 -11.36 -6.57 -24.14
CA ALA A 100 -12.21 -6.83 -25.29
C ALA A 100 -11.66 -7.93 -26.21
N THR A 101 -10.32 -7.95 -26.37
CA THR A 101 -9.68 -8.87 -27.32
C THR A 101 -9.00 -10.07 -26.66
N GLY A 102 -8.74 -9.99 -25.36
CA GLY A 102 -7.93 -10.99 -24.64
C GLY A 102 -6.43 -10.93 -24.97
N ALA A 103 -5.98 -9.95 -25.76
CA ALA A 103 -4.61 -9.82 -26.18
C ALA A 103 -3.75 -9.21 -25.05
N GLN A 104 -2.51 -9.71 -24.90
CA GLN A 104 -1.54 -9.12 -23.98
C GLN A 104 -1.11 -7.73 -24.47
N ILE A 105 -1.09 -6.76 -23.56
CA ILE A 105 -0.62 -5.40 -23.78
C ILE A 105 0.79 -5.24 -23.18
N GLY A 106 1.75 -4.96 -24.02
CA GLY A 106 3.14 -4.73 -23.59
C GLY A 106 3.82 -5.97 -23.02
N ARG A 107 4.90 -5.73 -22.26
CA ARG A 107 5.65 -6.81 -21.58
C ARG A 107 5.13 -7.01 -20.17
N PRO A 108 5.09 -8.27 -19.67
CA PRO A 108 4.75 -8.52 -18.27
C PRO A 108 5.72 -7.79 -17.33
N LYS A 109 5.21 -7.36 -16.21
CA LYS A 109 6.00 -6.69 -15.17
C LYS A 109 6.38 -7.68 -14.08
N LYS A 110 7.67 -7.73 -13.73
CA LYS A 110 8.11 -8.48 -12.56
C LYS A 110 7.56 -7.81 -11.31
N MET A 111 6.91 -8.58 -10.45
CA MET A 111 6.42 -8.10 -9.18
C MET A 111 7.51 -8.14 -8.12
N SER A 112 7.66 -7.04 -7.37
CA SER A 112 8.66 -6.94 -6.31
C SER A 112 8.20 -7.68 -5.06
N PRO A 113 9.09 -8.42 -4.35
CA PRO A 113 8.79 -9.04 -3.07
C PRO A 113 8.89 -8.07 -1.88
N ASN A 114 9.09 -6.78 -2.11
CA ASN A 114 9.34 -5.79 -1.05
C ASN A 114 8.29 -5.82 0.05
N MET A 115 6.99 -5.95 -0.30
CA MET A 115 5.92 -5.97 0.69
C MET A 115 5.90 -7.26 1.51
N SER A 116 6.32 -8.38 0.95
CA SER A 116 6.50 -9.63 1.71
C SER A 116 7.63 -9.49 2.74
N TYR A 117 8.73 -8.88 2.36
CA TYR A 117 9.81 -8.58 3.30
C TYR A 117 9.39 -7.55 4.37
N ALA A 118 8.62 -6.54 3.99
CA ALA A 118 8.09 -5.56 4.93
C ALA A 118 7.16 -6.22 5.95
N GLU A 119 6.27 -7.11 5.52
CA GLU A 119 5.37 -7.87 6.39
C GLU A 119 6.13 -8.77 7.35
N GLU A 120 7.12 -9.52 6.86
CA GLU A 120 7.96 -10.40 7.68
C GLU A 120 8.75 -9.59 8.73
N SER A 121 9.43 -8.53 8.31
CA SER A 121 10.19 -7.64 9.18
C SER A 121 9.30 -6.96 10.22
N PHE A 122 8.12 -6.51 9.83
CA PHE A 122 7.14 -5.93 10.72
C PHE A 122 6.66 -6.96 11.75
N SER A 123 6.32 -8.15 11.32
CA SER A 123 5.84 -9.23 12.17
C SER A 123 6.87 -9.62 13.22
N HIS A 124 8.14 -9.70 12.83
CA HIS A 124 9.24 -9.98 13.76
C HIS A 124 9.46 -8.84 14.76
N LYS A 125 9.59 -7.60 14.26
CA LYS A 125 9.94 -6.44 15.09
C LYS A 125 8.81 -6.03 16.04
N PHE A 126 7.57 -6.16 15.60
CA PHE A 126 6.39 -5.76 16.36
C PHE A 126 5.52 -6.92 16.84
N ALA A 127 6.11 -8.09 17.07
CA ALA A 127 5.41 -9.27 17.55
C ALA A 127 4.55 -9.00 18.81
N ASN A 128 4.98 -8.07 19.67
CA ASN A 128 4.20 -7.69 20.85
C ASN A 128 2.94 -6.88 20.51
N LEU A 129 2.95 -6.06 19.47
CA LEU A 129 1.76 -5.35 18.98
C LEU A 129 0.77 -6.33 18.35
N LEU A 130 1.29 -7.34 17.65
CA LEU A 130 0.47 -8.35 16.97
C LEU A 130 -0.24 -9.34 17.91
N LYS A 131 -0.01 -9.23 19.21
CA LYS A 131 -0.86 -9.89 20.24
C LYS A 131 -2.23 -9.21 20.37
N TYR A 132 -2.34 -7.95 19.95
CA TYR A 132 -3.53 -7.12 20.11
C TYR A 132 -4.12 -6.63 18.78
N TYR A 133 -3.32 -6.65 17.70
CA TYR A 133 -3.70 -6.19 16.37
C TYR A 133 -3.48 -7.29 15.34
N ARG A 134 -4.41 -7.40 14.41
CA ARG A 134 -4.17 -8.17 13.18
C ARG A 134 -3.25 -7.37 12.27
N LEU A 135 -2.41 -8.07 11.53
CA LEU A 135 -1.65 -7.48 10.43
C LEU A 135 -2.31 -7.88 9.13
N GLU A 136 -2.55 -6.91 8.28
CA GLU A 136 -3.05 -7.09 6.92
C GLU A 136 -2.16 -6.33 5.95
N THR A 137 -1.80 -6.94 4.86
CA THR A 137 -0.97 -6.33 3.82
C THR A 137 -1.72 -6.32 2.50
N ARG A 138 -1.70 -5.17 1.81
CA ARG A 138 -2.37 -5.01 0.51
C ARG A 138 -1.48 -4.26 -0.47
N VAL A 139 -1.56 -4.68 -1.73
CA VAL A 139 -1.12 -3.86 -2.86
C VAL A 139 -2.37 -3.27 -3.50
N VAL A 140 -2.47 -1.96 -3.51
CA VAL A 140 -3.63 -1.25 -4.05
C VAL A 140 -3.33 -0.73 -5.46
N LEU A 141 -4.08 -1.20 -6.44
CA LEU A 141 -4.01 -0.67 -7.80
C LEU A 141 -4.86 0.61 -7.89
N MET A 142 -4.16 1.72 -8.00
CA MET A 142 -4.79 3.05 -8.10
C MET A 142 -5.30 3.29 -9.53
N PRO A 143 -6.53 3.81 -9.70
CA PRO A 143 -7.05 4.18 -11.01
C PRO A 143 -6.25 5.33 -11.61
N THR A 144 -6.02 5.28 -12.92
CA THR A 144 -5.47 6.39 -13.70
C THR A 144 -6.62 7.22 -14.31
N TYR A 145 -6.26 8.27 -15.06
CA TYR A 145 -7.23 9.05 -15.83
C TYR A 145 -8.04 8.21 -16.85
N LYS A 146 -7.54 7.03 -17.21
CA LYS A 146 -8.24 6.06 -18.08
C LYS A 146 -9.23 5.17 -17.33
N GLY A 147 -9.34 5.32 -16.01
CA GLY A 147 -10.17 4.50 -15.13
C GLY A 147 -9.39 3.38 -14.45
N ALA A 148 -10.11 2.48 -13.80
CA ALA A 148 -9.54 1.35 -13.08
C ALA A 148 -9.49 0.11 -13.97
N GLY A 149 -8.35 -0.58 -13.99
CA GLY A 149 -8.24 -1.94 -14.51
C GLY A 149 -8.93 -2.95 -13.57
N ARG A 150 -9.34 -4.09 -14.11
CA ARG A 150 -9.92 -5.18 -13.33
C ARG A 150 -8.82 -6.15 -12.88
N LEU A 151 -8.88 -6.58 -11.64
CA LEU A 151 -8.00 -7.62 -11.08
C LEU A 151 -8.62 -9.01 -11.28
N ASP A 152 -7.83 -9.95 -11.78
CA ASP A 152 -8.23 -11.34 -11.94
C ASP A 152 -7.41 -12.19 -10.96
N ASN A 153 -7.82 -12.18 -9.68
CA ASN A 153 -7.22 -12.93 -8.59
C ASN A 153 -5.69 -12.75 -8.48
N VAL A 154 -5.25 -11.50 -8.36
CA VAL A 154 -3.83 -11.13 -8.38
C VAL A 154 -3.25 -11.16 -6.97
N PHE A 155 -2.15 -11.91 -6.81
CA PHE A 155 -1.35 -11.93 -5.58
C PHE A 155 0.09 -11.52 -5.88
N TRP A 156 0.62 -10.62 -5.05
CA TRP A 156 2.05 -10.29 -5.02
C TRP A 156 2.86 -11.39 -4.34
N PRO A 157 4.19 -11.45 -4.56
CA PRO A 157 5.06 -12.39 -3.85
C PRO A 157 4.81 -12.37 -2.34
N GLY A 158 4.77 -13.55 -1.71
CA GLY A 158 4.35 -13.71 -0.31
C GLY A 158 2.84 -13.86 -0.13
N GLN A 159 2.09 -14.14 -1.20
CA GLN A 159 0.62 -14.28 -1.17
C GLN A 159 -0.12 -13.00 -0.76
N ILE A 160 0.50 -11.84 -0.98
CA ILE A 160 -0.10 -10.54 -0.66
C ILE A 160 -1.16 -10.20 -1.70
N LYS A 161 -2.40 -10.05 -1.24
CA LYS A 161 -3.54 -9.76 -2.11
C LYS A 161 -3.43 -8.37 -2.73
N ALA A 162 -3.61 -8.30 -4.05
CA ALA A 162 -3.86 -7.04 -4.73
C ALA A 162 -5.36 -6.72 -4.74
N VAL A 163 -5.69 -5.45 -4.55
CA VAL A 163 -7.07 -4.95 -4.54
C VAL A 163 -7.18 -3.67 -5.37
N SER A 164 -8.36 -3.38 -5.85
CA SER A 164 -8.68 -2.07 -6.41
C SER A 164 -8.80 -1.03 -5.29
N LEU A 165 -8.74 0.26 -5.65
CA LEU A 165 -9.02 1.35 -4.71
C LEU A 165 -10.38 1.18 -4.03
N GLU A 166 -11.41 0.80 -4.79
CA GLU A 166 -12.77 0.66 -4.27
C GLU A 166 -12.87 -0.48 -3.26
N GLU A 167 -12.30 -1.65 -3.57
CA GLU A 167 -12.22 -2.79 -2.64
C GLU A 167 -11.48 -2.42 -1.36
N MET A 168 -10.34 -1.72 -1.46
CA MET A 168 -9.59 -1.27 -0.29
C MET A 168 -10.41 -0.32 0.60
N LEU A 169 -11.10 0.65 -0.01
CA LEU A 169 -11.97 1.57 0.74
C LEU A 169 -13.13 0.83 1.43
N ASP A 170 -13.68 -0.20 0.81
CA ASP A 170 -14.74 -1.01 1.38
C ASP A 170 -14.23 -1.92 2.51
N GLU A 171 -13.03 -2.51 2.37
CA GLU A 171 -12.37 -3.25 3.46
C GLU A 171 -12.15 -2.33 4.68
N LEU A 172 -11.58 -1.14 4.46
CA LEU A 172 -11.33 -0.16 5.53
C LEU A 172 -12.62 0.39 6.17
N SER A 173 -13.71 0.48 5.41
CA SER A 173 -15.01 0.95 5.92
C SER A 173 -15.61 0.01 6.97
N ARG A 174 -15.24 -1.26 6.96
CA ARG A 174 -15.69 -2.28 7.93
C ARG A 174 -14.85 -2.31 9.20
N GLU A 175 -13.69 -1.65 9.19
CA GLU A 175 -12.78 -1.62 10.33
C GLU A 175 -13.35 -0.83 11.51
N ASP A 176 -12.95 -1.19 12.72
CA ASP A 176 -13.27 -0.46 13.94
C ASP A 176 -12.54 0.88 14.00
N LYS A 177 -13.19 1.86 14.63
CA LYS A 177 -12.55 3.16 14.87
C LYS A 177 -11.31 3.00 15.73
N PHE A 178 -10.22 3.65 15.32
CA PHE A 178 -9.01 3.76 16.14
C PHE A 178 -9.35 4.38 17.50
N ARG A 179 -8.84 3.79 18.57
CA ARG A 179 -9.07 4.25 19.94
C ARG A 179 -7.80 4.88 20.49
N ASP A 180 -7.93 6.07 21.06
CA ASP A 180 -6.82 6.80 21.70
C ASP A 180 -6.58 6.27 23.13
N THR A 181 -6.30 4.98 23.23
CA THR A 181 -5.88 4.30 24.46
C THR A 181 -4.36 4.45 24.65
N ILE A 182 -3.84 4.00 25.78
CA ILE A 182 -2.38 3.94 26.02
C ILE A 182 -1.69 3.16 24.90
N GLY A 183 -2.25 2.04 24.47
CA GLY A 183 -1.74 1.27 23.33
C GLY A 183 -1.77 2.03 22.02
N GLY A 184 -2.86 2.77 21.77
CA GLY A 184 -2.98 3.65 20.61
C GLY A 184 -1.97 4.78 20.58
N GLN A 185 -1.68 5.37 21.72
CA GLN A 185 -0.63 6.41 21.83
C GLN A 185 0.76 5.83 21.58
N MET A 186 1.06 4.63 22.08
CA MET A 186 2.32 3.94 21.80
C MET A 186 2.47 3.66 20.30
N ILE A 187 1.41 3.19 19.62
CA ILE A 187 1.40 2.98 18.18
C ILE A 187 1.70 4.27 17.44
N ARG A 188 1.04 5.37 17.78
CA ARG A 188 1.28 6.68 17.17
C ARG A 188 2.73 7.12 17.33
N GLN A 189 3.30 6.99 18.52
CA GLN A 189 4.69 7.34 18.79
C GLN A 189 5.64 6.46 17.98
N THR A 190 5.43 5.16 17.96
CA THR A 190 6.27 4.20 17.23
C THR A 190 6.30 4.53 15.73
N PHE A 191 5.14 4.63 15.08
CA PHE A 191 5.11 4.92 13.65
C PHE A 191 5.58 6.33 13.29
N ASN A 192 5.33 7.32 14.16
CA ASN A 192 5.85 8.67 13.92
C ASN A 192 7.38 8.75 13.93
N LEU A 193 8.04 7.88 14.68
CA LEU A 193 9.52 7.76 14.67
C LEU A 193 10.04 7.08 13.40
N LEU A 194 9.21 6.30 12.72
CA LEU A 194 9.55 5.57 11.50
C LEU A 194 9.22 6.34 10.22
N LEU A 195 8.67 7.54 10.32
CA LEU A 195 8.38 8.35 9.14
C LEU A 195 9.67 8.85 8.51
N LYS A 196 9.76 8.73 7.19
CA LYS A 196 10.82 9.34 6.39
C LYS A 196 10.70 10.87 6.48
N ARG A 197 11.74 11.55 6.91
CA ARG A 197 11.81 13.01 7.08
C ARG A 197 12.56 13.66 5.94
#